data_4eaf208399fb91bdb20dd294d1089314
#
_entry.id   4eaf208399fb91bdb20dd294d1089314
#
_cell.length_a   1.000
_cell.length_b   1.000
_cell.length_c   1.000
_cell.angle_alpha   90.00
_cell.angle_beta   90.00
_cell.angle_gamma   90.00
#
_symmetry.space_group_name_H-M   'P 1'
#
loop_
_entity.id
_entity.type
_entity.pdbx_description
1 polymer ?
#
loop_
_entity_poly.entity_id
_entity_poly.type
_entity_poly.pdbx_seq_one_letter_code
_entity_poly.pdbx_strand_id
1 'polypeptide(L)'
;KGGAGGGGGEEEQGSSQNRIFFNALLSSLDVSMNDDYSAFFALYTIYAIFENKGDADELLTAARLPHASKRPQADPCTRLEAEKDCDPRLLEALRLLVGAAGRANCRLRTITLQLACLVLRQFVLALDANDVHDQIRALAESTKKCLTGRLSEAAFVHHKDLFIDMFDEEYVEFESFRLRLDVVGHELLLPPSSSPMSGLPLNKRIPSGREETTRATLASYLHVRKLERDMADACDDELPVRVGDNPLVAVDDCINLANSDLLSCTVIVSPSNERQSRFLVADQLQLILVEPAGKAGWGAVRFAGLLQDTSISGEPSDSRVLHIVVEGPPRPSGVSWRVGAARRTPLLQAKLIFDDHIRCMAGKQRLTKGRAGARELKHSALCSVLRLRPPGDGVRGGGSSSHFDRLHRVNPFRVVTGCAPGSVRKQNSPSVLDGREEDAPPEDPVVKRH
;
A
#
# COMPACT_ATOMS: atom_id res chain seq x y z
N LYS A 1 18.47 56.28 -50.17
CA LYS A 1 17.25 55.60 -50.53
C LYS A 1 17.37 54.18 -50.11
N GLY A 2 16.77 53.72 -49.23
CA GLY A 2 15.56 53.42 -48.57
C GLY A 2 15.85 52.12 -47.85
N GLY A 3 15.67 51.89 -46.63
CA GLY A 3 14.55 51.91 -45.81
C GLY A 3 14.00 50.49 -45.66
N ALA A 4 13.78 50.10 -44.51
CA ALA A 4 12.96 49.00 -44.06
C ALA A 4 13.79 47.90 -43.35
N GLY A 5 13.52 47.50 -42.19
CA GLY A 5 12.39 47.69 -41.34
C GLY A 5 12.43 46.51 -40.39
N GLY A 6 12.63 46.79 -39.11
CA GLY A 6 12.45 45.78 -38.03
C GLY A 6 10.98 45.39 -37.96
N GLY A 7 10.76 44.17 -37.73
CA GLY A 7 9.44 43.59 -37.51
C GLY A 7 9.59 42.16 -37.12
N GLY A 8 10.00 41.89 -35.93
CA GLY A 8 10.17 40.51 -35.45
C GLY A 8 10.21 40.40 -33.91
N GLY A 9 9.74 41.41 -33.21
CA GLY A 9 9.82 41.39 -31.74
C GLY A 9 8.50 41.59 -30.99
N GLU A 10 7.38 41.79 -31.66
CA GLU A 10 6.10 42.15 -31.01
C GLU A 10 5.06 41.04 -30.96
N GLU A 11 5.23 39.94 -31.69
CA GLU A 11 4.22 38.86 -31.73
C GLU A 11 4.33 37.87 -30.55
N GLU A 12 5.50 37.70 -29.93
CA GLU A 12 5.64 36.75 -28.79
C GLU A 12 5.12 37.31 -27.45
N GLN A 13 5.10 38.63 -27.25
CA GLN A 13 4.57 39.22 -26.01
C GLN A 13 3.04 39.35 -25.99
N GLY A 14 2.37 39.38 -27.11
CA GLY A 14 0.91 39.45 -27.21
C GLY A 14 0.17 38.17 -26.87
N SER A 15 0.80 37.03 -27.05
CA SER A 15 0.19 35.69 -26.82
C SER A 15 0.05 35.34 -25.32
N SER A 16 0.92 35.87 -24.46
CA SER A 16 0.91 35.53 -23.03
C SER A 16 -0.20 36.27 -22.25
N GLN A 17 -0.60 37.47 -22.69
CA GLN A 17 -1.63 38.26 -22.01
C GLN A 17 -3.06 37.77 -22.25
N ASN A 18 -3.31 36.99 -23.26
CA ASN A 18 -4.66 36.61 -23.67
C ASN A 18 -5.22 35.33 -23.01
N ARG A 19 -4.52 34.73 -22.03
CA ARG A 19 -4.92 33.48 -21.40
C ARG A 19 -5.36 33.67 -19.95
N ILE A 20 -6.35 34.52 -19.76
CA ILE A 20 -6.83 34.90 -18.43
C ILE A 20 -7.21 33.66 -17.59
N PHE A 21 -7.94 32.71 -18.18
CA PHE A 21 -8.39 31.53 -17.46
C PHE A 21 -7.21 30.61 -17.02
N PHE A 22 -6.29 30.31 -17.93
CA PHE A 22 -5.13 29.49 -17.62
C PHE A 22 -4.19 30.14 -16.61
N ASN A 23 -3.97 31.47 -16.73
CA ASN A 23 -3.18 32.19 -15.74
C ASN A 23 -3.86 32.21 -14.36
N ALA A 24 -5.20 32.26 -14.30
CA ALA A 24 -5.94 32.12 -13.05
C ALA A 24 -5.78 30.73 -12.43
N LEU A 25 -5.81 29.68 -13.24
CA LEU A 25 -5.51 28.31 -12.76
C LEU A 25 -4.10 28.21 -12.21
N LEU A 26 -3.09 28.74 -12.93
CA LEU A 26 -1.71 28.73 -12.47
C LEU A 26 -1.52 29.48 -11.16
N SER A 27 -2.13 30.68 -11.02
CA SER A 27 -2.07 31.46 -9.78
C SER A 27 -2.74 30.73 -8.60
N SER A 28 -3.74 29.88 -8.89
CA SER A 28 -4.43 29.08 -7.87
C SER A 28 -3.60 27.88 -7.37
N LEU A 29 -2.53 27.49 -8.09
CA LEU A 29 -1.61 26.43 -7.67
C LEU A 29 -0.57 26.88 -6.64
N ASP A 30 -0.56 28.16 -6.26
CA ASP A 30 0.39 28.67 -5.27
C ASP A 30 0.10 28.12 -3.87
N VAL A 31 1.09 27.43 -3.31
CA VAL A 31 1.04 26.76 -1.99
C VAL A 31 1.35 27.71 -0.83
N SER A 32 1.65 28.99 -1.11
CA SER A 32 1.96 30.00 -0.09
C SER A 32 0.71 30.40 0.73
N MET A 33 -0.47 30.03 0.27
CA MET A 33 -1.75 30.33 0.91
C MET A 33 -1.98 29.47 2.16
N ASN A 34 -2.81 29.96 3.06
CA ASN A 34 -3.12 29.28 4.33
C ASN A 34 -3.86 27.94 4.17
N ASP A 35 -4.41 27.69 2.99
CA ASP A 35 -5.07 26.42 2.64
C ASP A 35 -4.81 26.04 1.18
N ASP A 36 -5.16 24.81 0.82
CA ASP A 36 -4.96 24.23 -0.50
C ASP A 36 -6.26 24.12 -1.33
N TYR A 37 -7.35 24.83 -0.96
CA TYR A 37 -8.63 24.77 -1.68
C TYR A 37 -8.49 25.18 -3.14
N SER A 38 -7.89 26.33 -3.39
CA SER A 38 -7.70 26.84 -4.75
C SER A 38 -6.84 25.89 -5.57
N ALA A 39 -5.75 25.38 -4.99
CA ALA A 39 -4.88 24.41 -5.64
C ALA A 39 -5.61 23.09 -5.96
N PHE A 40 -6.43 22.58 -5.05
CA PHE A 40 -7.22 21.38 -5.29
C PHE A 40 -8.17 21.54 -6.49
N PHE A 41 -8.97 22.62 -6.55
CA PHE A 41 -9.91 22.82 -7.65
C PHE A 41 -9.22 23.12 -8.97
N ALA A 42 -8.09 23.84 -8.94
CA ALA A 42 -7.27 24.05 -10.14
C ALA A 42 -6.70 22.73 -10.68
N LEU A 43 -6.13 21.90 -9.82
CA LEU A 43 -5.65 20.54 -10.17
C LEU A 43 -6.77 19.64 -10.70
N TYR A 44 -7.94 19.68 -10.06
CA TYR A 44 -9.10 18.92 -10.49
C TYR A 44 -9.55 19.33 -11.90
N THR A 45 -9.57 20.64 -12.18
CA THR A 45 -9.91 21.17 -13.50
C THR A 45 -8.88 20.72 -14.55
N ILE A 46 -7.59 20.83 -14.26
CA ILE A 46 -6.52 20.40 -15.15
C ILE A 46 -6.61 18.90 -15.40
N TYR A 47 -6.84 18.11 -14.36
CA TYR A 47 -7.02 16.67 -14.48
C TYR A 47 -8.24 16.31 -15.35
N ALA A 48 -9.36 17.00 -15.16
CA ALA A 48 -10.56 16.81 -15.98
C ALA A 48 -10.32 17.11 -17.47
N ILE A 49 -9.52 18.15 -17.77
CA ILE A 49 -9.12 18.46 -19.14
C ILE A 49 -8.27 17.32 -19.74
N PHE A 50 -7.31 16.76 -18.98
CA PHE A 50 -6.50 15.62 -19.43
C PHE A 50 -7.32 14.35 -19.68
N GLU A 51 -8.31 14.08 -18.84
CA GLU A 51 -9.15 12.87 -18.95
C GLU A 51 -10.30 13.02 -19.97
N ASN A 52 -10.53 14.22 -20.47
CA ASN A 52 -11.58 14.47 -21.45
C ASN A 52 -11.19 13.82 -22.80
N LYS A 53 -11.97 12.82 -23.21
CA LYS A 53 -11.75 12.05 -24.44
C LYS A 53 -12.51 12.62 -25.66
N GLY A 54 -13.22 13.75 -25.49
CA GLY A 54 -13.96 14.42 -26.57
C GLY A 54 -13.06 15.36 -27.39
N ASP A 55 -13.59 16.51 -27.78
CA ASP A 55 -12.87 17.57 -28.53
C ASP A 55 -11.82 18.28 -27.66
N ALA A 56 -11.00 17.47 -26.98
CA ALA A 56 -10.03 17.95 -26.00
C ALA A 56 -8.82 18.62 -26.66
N ASP A 57 -8.56 18.37 -27.92
CA ASP A 57 -7.38 18.89 -28.62
C ASP A 57 -7.35 20.43 -28.62
N GLU A 58 -8.48 21.08 -28.80
CA GLU A 58 -8.57 22.54 -28.72
C GLU A 58 -8.34 23.06 -27.30
N LEU A 59 -8.92 22.38 -26.29
CA LEU A 59 -8.73 22.74 -24.88
C LEU A 59 -7.29 22.49 -24.43
N LEU A 60 -6.69 21.37 -24.81
CA LEU A 60 -5.31 21.05 -24.49
C LEU A 60 -4.35 22.08 -25.13
N THR A 61 -4.59 22.44 -26.39
CA THR A 61 -3.81 23.47 -27.09
C THR A 61 -3.99 24.84 -26.45
N ALA A 62 -5.23 25.22 -26.12
CA ALA A 62 -5.51 26.49 -25.45
C ALA A 62 -4.89 26.57 -24.04
N ALA A 63 -4.84 25.44 -23.33
CA ALA A 63 -4.22 25.33 -22.02
C ALA A 63 -2.71 25.06 -22.07
N ARG A 64 -2.12 24.88 -23.25
CA ARG A 64 -0.73 24.42 -23.43
C ARG A 64 -0.39 23.18 -22.61
N LEU A 65 -1.31 22.24 -22.63
CA LEU A 65 -1.13 20.92 -22.01
C LEU A 65 -0.66 19.94 -23.08
N PRO A 66 0.19 18.97 -22.71
CA PRO A 66 0.66 17.97 -23.66
C PRO A 66 -0.46 17.03 -24.11
N HIS A 67 -0.47 16.68 -25.40
CA HIS A 67 -1.43 15.75 -25.99
C HIS A 67 -0.98 14.31 -25.83
N ALA A 68 -1.71 13.52 -25.05
CA ALA A 68 -1.40 12.09 -24.86
C ALA A 68 -1.53 11.25 -26.15
N SER A 69 -2.38 11.71 -27.11
CA SER A 69 -2.59 11.05 -28.40
C SER A 69 -1.50 11.34 -29.42
N LYS A 70 -0.74 12.40 -29.24
CA LYS A 70 0.42 12.75 -30.07
C LYS A 70 1.71 12.25 -29.41
N ARG A 71 1.75 10.97 -28.97
CA ARG A 71 3.04 10.35 -28.65
C ARG A 71 3.92 10.46 -29.87
N PRO A 72 5.04 11.20 -29.81
CA PRO A 72 5.92 11.31 -30.95
C PRO A 72 6.47 9.92 -31.25
N GLN A 73 5.95 9.30 -32.33
CA GLN A 73 6.64 8.18 -32.90
C GLN A 73 7.98 8.70 -33.43
N ALA A 74 9.01 8.54 -32.61
CA ALA A 74 10.43 8.45 -32.97
C ALA A 74 11.10 9.60 -33.75
N ASP A 75 10.50 10.76 -34.03
CA ASP A 75 11.18 11.83 -34.72
C ASP A 75 11.64 12.94 -33.81
N PRO A 76 12.98 13.23 -33.72
CA PRO A 76 13.52 14.23 -32.81
C PRO A 76 12.97 15.66 -33.03
N CYS A 77 12.51 15.97 -34.26
CA CYS A 77 11.93 17.28 -34.56
C CYS A 77 10.57 17.49 -33.93
N THR A 78 9.70 16.48 -33.95
CA THR A 78 8.36 16.56 -33.32
C THR A 78 8.45 16.63 -31.79
N ARG A 79 9.52 16.10 -31.20
CA ARG A 79 9.81 16.17 -29.76
C ARG A 79 10.11 17.60 -29.30
N LEU A 80 10.91 18.32 -30.05
CA LEU A 80 11.25 19.73 -29.80
C LEU A 80 10.06 20.68 -29.98
N GLU A 81 9.11 20.34 -30.86
CA GLU A 81 7.89 21.11 -31.07
C GLU A 81 6.89 20.88 -29.91
N ALA A 82 6.72 19.65 -29.44
CA ALA A 82 5.85 19.32 -28.29
C ALA A 82 6.33 19.98 -26.99
N GLU A 83 7.64 20.08 -26.78
CA GLU A 83 8.24 20.74 -25.64
C GLU A 83 8.02 22.28 -25.66
N LYS A 84 8.01 22.87 -26.83
CA LYS A 84 7.75 24.32 -27.02
C LYS A 84 6.28 24.68 -26.81
N ASP A 85 5.37 23.74 -27.02
CA ASP A 85 3.93 23.96 -26.87
C ASP A 85 3.45 23.90 -25.42
N CYS A 86 4.24 23.33 -24.49
CA CYS A 86 3.86 23.22 -23.08
C CYS A 86 4.27 24.46 -22.28
N ASP A 87 3.44 24.83 -21.30
CA ASP A 87 3.75 25.93 -20.41
C ASP A 87 4.66 25.48 -19.25
N PRO A 88 5.93 25.94 -19.19
CA PRO A 88 6.89 25.52 -18.16
C PRO A 88 6.47 25.93 -16.76
N ARG A 89 5.63 26.98 -16.62
CA ARG A 89 5.14 27.45 -15.32
C ARG A 89 4.24 26.42 -14.65
N LEU A 90 3.47 25.65 -15.42
CA LEU A 90 2.64 24.58 -14.86
C LEU A 90 3.51 23.46 -14.28
N LEU A 91 4.53 23.04 -15.00
CA LEU A 91 5.47 22.02 -14.51
C LEU A 91 6.12 22.47 -13.20
N GLU A 92 6.57 23.71 -13.15
CA GLU A 92 7.20 24.26 -11.94
C GLU A 92 6.21 24.37 -10.78
N ALA A 93 4.97 24.82 -11.01
CA ALA A 93 3.94 24.87 -9.99
C ALA A 93 3.63 23.45 -9.42
N LEU A 94 3.54 22.44 -10.28
CA LEU A 94 3.33 21.05 -9.87
C LEU A 94 4.52 20.50 -9.06
N ARG A 95 5.74 20.84 -9.46
CA ARG A 95 6.97 20.49 -8.72
C ARG A 95 6.98 21.10 -7.32
N LEU A 96 6.61 22.38 -7.21
CA LEU A 96 6.52 23.07 -5.91
C LEU A 96 5.45 22.45 -5.01
N LEU A 97 4.30 22.04 -5.57
CA LEU A 97 3.24 21.35 -4.84
C LEU A 97 3.73 19.99 -4.27
N VAL A 98 4.33 19.15 -5.10
CA VAL A 98 4.85 17.85 -4.65
C VAL A 98 5.98 18.03 -3.63
N GLY A 99 6.89 18.97 -3.88
CA GLY A 99 7.97 19.29 -2.94
C GLY A 99 7.47 19.84 -1.59
N ALA A 100 6.35 20.54 -1.59
CA ALA A 100 5.73 21.08 -0.37
C ALA A 100 5.32 19.97 0.62
N ALA A 101 4.96 18.78 0.13
CA ALA A 101 4.62 17.65 0.99
C ALA A 101 5.77 17.23 1.92
N GLY A 102 7.02 17.49 1.53
CA GLY A 102 8.21 17.25 2.36
C GLY A 102 8.38 18.24 3.52
N ARG A 103 7.72 19.39 3.51
CA ARG A 103 7.89 20.44 4.53
C ARG A 103 7.19 20.05 5.85
N ALA A 104 7.81 20.39 6.98
CA ALA A 104 7.27 20.04 8.32
C ALA A 104 5.89 20.63 8.59
N ASN A 105 5.66 21.88 8.13
CA ASN A 105 4.39 22.61 8.34
C ASN A 105 3.51 22.59 7.07
N CYS A 106 3.57 21.51 6.30
CA CYS A 106 2.75 21.39 5.10
C CYS A 106 1.26 21.35 5.47
N ARG A 107 0.48 22.27 4.88
CA ARG A 107 -0.99 22.30 5.00
C ARG A 107 -1.68 21.73 3.76
N LEU A 108 -0.98 20.89 3.02
CA LEU A 108 -1.50 20.22 1.86
C LEU A 108 -2.28 18.98 2.28
N ARG A 109 -3.52 18.85 1.86
CA ARG A 109 -4.32 17.64 2.07
C ARG A 109 -3.77 16.49 1.22
N THR A 110 -3.91 15.28 1.70
CA THR A 110 -3.43 14.10 0.96
C THR A 110 -4.09 13.98 -0.41
N ILE A 111 -5.38 14.32 -0.54
CA ILE A 111 -6.08 14.31 -1.83
C ILE A 111 -5.53 15.33 -2.82
N THR A 112 -5.13 16.51 -2.36
CA THR A 112 -4.51 17.54 -3.21
C THR A 112 -3.15 17.10 -3.70
N LEU A 113 -2.32 16.51 -2.82
CA LEU A 113 -1.04 15.91 -3.20
C LEU A 113 -1.23 14.78 -4.22
N GLN A 114 -2.21 13.94 -4.00
CA GLN A 114 -2.53 12.82 -4.91
C GLN A 114 -2.89 13.34 -6.31
N LEU A 115 -3.76 14.36 -6.39
CA LEU A 115 -4.08 15.01 -7.66
C LEU A 115 -2.85 15.64 -8.31
N ALA A 116 -2.00 16.31 -7.52
CA ALA A 116 -0.76 16.89 -8.03
C ALA A 116 0.16 15.81 -8.62
N CYS A 117 0.32 14.67 -7.94
CA CYS A 117 1.10 13.55 -8.46
C CYS A 117 0.50 12.96 -9.75
N LEU A 118 -0.84 12.83 -9.83
CA LEU A 118 -1.52 12.32 -11.03
C LEU A 118 -1.35 13.27 -12.21
N VAL A 119 -1.60 14.56 -12.02
CA VAL A 119 -1.46 15.58 -13.07
C VAL A 119 0.00 15.67 -13.53
N LEU A 120 0.94 15.70 -12.59
CA LEU A 120 2.37 15.73 -12.91
C LEU A 120 2.80 14.50 -13.70
N ARG A 121 2.36 13.31 -13.29
CA ARG A 121 2.62 12.07 -14.00
C ARG A 121 2.10 12.13 -15.45
N GLN A 122 0.84 12.51 -15.65
CA GLN A 122 0.25 12.63 -16.98
C GLN A 122 1.00 13.65 -17.84
N PHE A 123 1.34 14.80 -17.26
CA PHE A 123 2.08 15.84 -17.93
C PHE A 123 3.45 15.36 -18.41
N VAL A 124 4.21 14.71 -17.53
CA VAL A 124 5.57 14.24 -17.83
C VAL A 124 5.57 13.09 -18.82
N LEU A 125 4.65 12.12 -18.67
CA LEU A 125 4.52 11.00 -19.62
C LEU A 125 4.09 11.46 -21.02
N ALA A 126 3.34 12.55 -21.12
CA ALA A 126 2.93 13.11 -22.39
C ALA A 126 4.08 13.90 -23.09
N LEU A 127 4.99 14.51 -22.31
CA LEU A 127 6.20 15.16 -22.83
C LEU A 127 7.24 14.17 -23.36
N ASP A 128 7.30 12.96 -22.79
CA ASP A 128 8.28 11.91 -23.11
C ASP A 128 9.75 12.42 -23.12
N ALA A 129 10.08 13.35 -22.22
CA ALA A 129 11.38 13.98 -22.11
C ALA A 129 12.18 13.38 -20.94
N ASN A 130 13.25 12.65 -21.23
CA ASN A 130 14.05 11.94 -20.22
C ASN A 130 14.61 12.87 -19.14
N ASP A 131 15.04 14.07 -19.51
CA ASP A 131 15.57 15.05 -18.57
C ASP A 131 14.53 15.50 -17.55
N VAL A 132 13.27 15.63 -17.98
CA VAL A 132 12.16 15.97 -17.08
C VAL A 132 11.83 14.80 -16.17
N HIS A 133 11.86 13.55 -16.69
CA HIS A 133 11.70 12.34 -15.88
C HIS A 133 12.72 12.28 -14.76
N ASP A 134 14.00 12.50 -15.07
CA ASP A 134 15.09 12.49 -14.08
C ASP A 134 14.95 13.60 -13.02
N GLN A 135 14.51 14.79 -13.43
CA GLN A 135 14.27 15.89 -12.50
C GLN A 135 13.09 15.58 -11.55
N ILE A 136 12.00 15.00 -12.05
CA ILE A 136 10.85 14.63 -11.22
C ILE A 136 11.20 13.46 -10.30
N ARG A 137 11.98 12.50 -10.77
CA ARG A 137 12.50 11.40 -9.94
C ARG A 137 13.35 11.93 -8.79
N ALA A 138 14.28 12.84 -9.06
CA ALA A 138 15.11 13.48 -8.04
C ALA A 138 14.28 14.28 -7.02
N LEU A 139 13.25 15.01 -7.48
CA LEU A 139 12.30 15.69 -6.61
C LEU A 139 11.54 14.71 -5.72
N ALA A 140 11.00 13.64 -6.29
CA ALA A 140 10.26 12.61 -5.55
C ALA A 140 11.17 11.94 -4.51
N GLU A 141 12.41 11.60 -4.86
CA GLU A 141 13.39 11.04 -3.93
C GLU A 141 13.71 12.00 -2.78
N SER A 142 13.93 13.28 -3.07
CA SER A 142 14.18 14.31 -2.06
C SER A 142 12.97 14.46 -1.12
N THR A 143 11.76 14.57 -1.67
CA THR A 143 10.52 14.68 -0.89
C THR A 143 10.30 13.44 -0.04
N LYS A 144 10.49 12.25 -0.60
CA LYS A 144 10.41 10.97 0.11
C LYS A 144 11.39 10.91 1.29
N LYS A 145 12.63 11.39 1.11
CA LYS A 145 13.62 11.45 2.19
C LYS A 145 13.16 12.33 3.36
N CYS A 146 12.54 13.47 3.09
CA CYS A 146 11.95 14.31 4.14
C CYS A 146 10.80 13.61 4.89
N LEU A 147 9.93 12.91 4.13
CA LEU A 147 8.84 12.12 4.70
C LEU A 147 9.37 10.96 5.55
N THR A 148 10.41 10.26 5.10
CA THR A 148 11.09 9.18 5.81
C THR A 148 11.59 9.63 7.18
N GLY A 149 12.13 10.82 7.31
CA GLY A 149 12.58 11.37 8.60
C GLY A 149 11.43 11.46 9.63
N ARG A 150 10.26 11.96 9.21
CA ARG A 150 9.06 12.04 10.05
C ARG A 150 8.48 10.66 10.38
N LEU A 151 8.47 9.75 9.42
CA LEU A 151 8.02 8.37 9.63
C LEU A 151 8.95 7.61 10.57
N SER A 152 10.26 7.87 10.55
CA SER A 152 11.21 7.27 11.48
C SER A 152 10.88 7.64 12.93
N GLU A 153 10.58 8.90 13.20
CA GLU A 153 10.16 9.33 14.53
C GLU A 153 8.86 8.65 14.96
N ALA A 154 7.87 8.56 14.06
CA ALA A 154 6.62 7.89 14.32
C ALA A 154 6.80 6.38 14.59
N ALA A 155 7.59 5.69 13.77
CA ALA A 155 7.78 4.25 13.85
C ALA A 155 8.53 3.79 15.11
N PHE A 156 9.52 4.58 15.55
CA PHE A 156 10.38 4.15 16.67
C PHE A 156 10.05 4.79 18.01
N VAL A 157 9.40 5.97 18.02
CA VAL A 157 9.17 6.74 19.25
C VAL A 157 7.69 6.86 19.58
N HIS A 158 6.88 7.37 18.64
CA HIS A 158 5.52 7.79 19.01
C HIS A 158 4.47 6.70 18.86
N HIS A 159 4.60 5.84 17.86
CA HIS A 159 3.55 4.90 17.47
C HIS A 159 4.08 3.49 17.19
N LYS A 160 5.16 3.07 17.87
CA LYS A 160 5.84 1.78 17.61
C LYS A 160 4.84 0.60 17.49
N ASP A 161 3.90 0.51 18.42
CA ASP A 161 2.96 -0.60 18.46
C ASP A 161 1.82 -0.48 17.44
N LEU A 162 1.51 0.74 16.99
CA LEU A 162 0.41 1.02 16.06
C LEU A 162 0.88 1.22 14.62
N PHE A 163 2.19 1.42 14.40
CA PHE A 163 2.74 1.81 13.10
C PHE A 163 2.44 0.80 12.00
N ILE A 164 2.50 -0.49 12.33
CA ILE A 164 2.17 -1.57 11.38
C ILE A 164 0.71 -1.46 10.93
N ASP A 165 -0.21 -1.29 11.90
CA ASP A 165 -1.64 -1.23 11.61
C ASP A 165 -1.98 0.02 10.80
N MET A 166 -1.37 1.18 11.14
CA MET A 166 -1.50 2.41 10.36
C MET A 166 -1.00 2.22 8.93
N PHE A 167 0.15 1.57 8.74
CA PHE A 167 0.69 1.31 7.41
C PHE A 167 -0.23 0.39 6.59
N ASP A 168 -0.67 -0.72 7.16
CA ASP A 168 -1.53 -1.67 6.46
C ASP A 168 -2.85 -1.03 6.02
N GLU A 169 -3.44 -0.19 6.87
CA GLU A 169 -4.67 0.53 6.58
C GLU A 169 -4.48 1.58 5.48
N GLU A 170 -3.46 2.43 5.60
CA GLU A 170 -3.16 3.45 4.58
C GLU A 170 -2.73 2.83 3.24
N TYR A 171 -2.03 1.70 3.26
CA TYR A 171 -1.63 0.98 2.05
C TYR A 171 -2.86 0.43 1.30
N VAL A 172 -3.81 -0.16 2.01
CA VAL A 172 -5.04 -0.68 1.39
C VAL A 172 -5.91 0.45 0.83
N GLU A 173 -6.03 1.57 1.54
CA GLU A 173 -6.71 2.75 1.01
C GLU A 173 -6.00 3.29 -0.25
N PHE A 174 -4.68 3.37 -0.23
CA PHE A 174 -3.87 3.79 -1.36
C PHE A 174 -4.06 2.86 -2.58
N GLU A 175 -4.02 1.54 -2.40
CA GLU A 175 -4.19 0.56 -3.48
C GLU A 175 -5.62 0.55 -4.04
N SER A 176 -6.62 0.75 -3.20
CA SER A 176 -8.03 0.74 -3.59
C SER A 176 -8.48 2.03 -4.26
N PHE A 177 -7.77 3.13 -4.00
CA PHE A 177 -8.17 4.43 -4.51
C PHE A 177 -8.07 4.47 -6.03
N ARG A 178 -9.21 4.81 -6.66
CA ARG A 178 -9.31 5.09 -8.09
C ARG A 178 -10.03 6.42 -8.25
N LEU A 179 -9.32 7.40 -8.80
CA LEU A 179 -9.94 8.65 -9.16
C LEU A 179 -10.83 8.41 -10.39
N ARG A 180 -12.13 8.58 -10.22
CA ARG A 180 -13.12 8.43 -11.28
C ARG A 180 -13.84 9.74 -11.48
N LEU A 181 -13.74 10.29 -12.70
CA LEU A 181 -14.44 11.55 -13.06
C LEU A 181 -15.85 11.31 -13.59
N ASP A 182 -16.14 10.09 -14.04
CA ASP A 182 -17.45 9.66 -14.56
C ASP A 182 -18.52 9.56 -13.45
N VAL A 183 -18.08 9.38 -12.23
CA VAL A 183 -18.96 9.43 -11.06
C VAL A 183 -18.80 10.83 -10.45
N VAL A 184 -19.76 11.71 -10.73
CA VAL A 184 -19.89 13.02 -10.04
C VAL A 184 -20.28 12.70 -8.58
N GLY A 185 -19.39 12.04 -7.90
CA GLY A 185 -19.57 11.67 -6.49
C GLY A 185 -19.10 12.80 -5.59
N HIS A 186 -19.76 12.96 -4.47
CA HIS A 186 -19.33 13.79 -3.36
C HIS A 186 -17.89 13.46 -2.87
N GLU A 187 -17.32 12.37 -3.40
CA GLU A 187 -16.02 11.84 -3.01
C GLU A 187 -14.88 12.77 -3.35
N LEU A 188 -14.99 13.51 -4.46
CA LEU A 188 -13.94 14.43 -4.92
C LEU A 188 -14.17 15.88 -4.45
N LEU A 189 -15.35 16.20 -3.97
CA LEU A 189 -15.62 17.56 -3.51
C LEU A 189 -15.05 17.75 -2.10
N LEU A 190 -14.26 18.79 -1.94
CA LEU A 190 -13.90 19.29 -0.62
C LEU A 190 -15.10 20.02 -0.02
N PRO A 191 -15.37 19.84 1.27
CA PRO A 191 -16.39 20.61 1.94
C PRO A 191 -15.98 22.07 1.99
N PRO A 192 -16.95 23.00 2.11
CA PRO A 192 -16.64 24.41 2.33
C PRO A 192 -15.67 24.61 3.50
N SER A 193 -14.82 25.65 3.43
CA SER A 193 -13.78 25.92 4.44
C SER A 193 -14.31 26.14 5.87
N SER A 194 -15.59 26.49 5.99
CA SER A 194 -16.29 26.68 7.27
C SER A 194 -16.95 25.40 7.81
N SER A 195 -16.86 24.27 7.08
CA SER A 195 -17.48 23.00 7.53
C SER A 195 -16.76 22.43 8.75
N PRO A 196 -17.50 21.82 9.70
CA PRO A 196 -16.88 21.12 10.81
C PRO A 196 -15.95 19.99 10.31
N MET A 197 -14.75 19.90 10.86
CA MET A 197 -13.76 18.87 10.48
C MET A 197 -14.15 17.48 11.00
N SER A 198 -15.04 17.40 11.98
CA SER A 198 -15.52 16.13 12.53
C SER A 198 -16.36 15.38 11.50
N GLY A 199 -16.01 14.10 11.27
CA GLY A 199 -16.70 13.25 10.30
C GLY A 199 -16.15 13.29 8.88
N LEU A 200 -15.20 14.16 8.56
CA LEU A 200 -14.55 14.18 7.26
C LEU A 200 -13.46 13.11 7.17
N PRO A 201 -13.31 12.42 6.02
CA PRO A 201 -12.20 11.53 5.77
C PRO A 201 -10.86 12.25 5.91
N LEU A 202 -9.83 11.54 6.39
CA LEU A 202 -8.52 12.12 6.67
C LEU A 202 -7.85 12.73 5.42
N ASN A 203 -8.03 12.12 4.25
CA ASN A 203 -7.48 12.62 3.00
C ASN A 203 -8.08 13.96 2.55
N LYS A 204 -9.28 14.33 3.04
CA LYS A 204 -10.00 15.59 2.70
C LYS A 204 -9.83 16.70 3.73
N ARG A 205 -9.11 16.46 4.80
CA ARG A 205 -8.88 17.46 5.86
C ARG A 205 -7.42 17.54 6.26
N ILE A 206 -7.07 18.63 6.91
CA ILE A 206 -5.73 18.77 7.49
C ILE A 206 -5.68 17.88 8.75
N PRO A 207 -4.63 17.06 8.91
CA PRO A 207 -4.52 16.16 10.06
C PRO A 207 -4.40 16.93 11.36
N SER A 208 -5.06 16.42 12.41
CA SER A 208 -5.00 16.93 13.77
C SER A 208 -4.38 15.88 14.69
N GLY A 209 -3.37 16.28 15.46
CA GLY A 209 -2.67 15.36 16.35
C GLY A 209 -1.66 14.45 15.63
N ARG A 210 -0.90 13.70 16.45
CA ARG A 210 0.26 12.92 15.96
C ARG A 210 -0.13 11.72 15.12
N GLU A 211 -1.18 11.02 15.53
CA GLU A 211 -1.64 9.82 14.81
C GLU A 211 -2.10 10.16 13.39
N GLU A 212 -2.98 11.14 13.24
CA GLU A 212 -3.46 11.56 11.93
C GLU A 212 -2.35 12.14 11.06
N THR A 213 -1.40 12.85 11.67
CA THR A 213 -0.21 13.35 10.96
C THR A 213 0.65 12.19 10.46
N THR A 214 0.80 11.11 11.26
CA THR A 214 1.54 9.92 10.83
C THR A 214 0.84 9.23 9.66
N ARG A 215 -0.49 9.04 9.73
CA ARG A 215 -1.30 8.46 8.66
C ARG A 215 -1.21 9.30 7.37
N ALA A 216 -1.39 10.61 7.46
CA ALA A 216 -1.26 11.50 6.31
C ALA A 216 0.17 11.50 5.73
N THR A 217 1.20 11.34 6.57
CA THR A 217 2.59 11.23 6.13
C THR A 217 2.83 9.89 5.41
N LEU A 218 2.25 8.78 5.90
CA LEU A 218 2.29 7.48 5.23
C LEU A 218 1.62 7.54 3.86
N ALA A 219 0.40 8.06 3.78
CA ALA A 219 -0.30 8.22 2.51
C ALA A 219 0.49 9.11 1.53
N SER A 220 1.05 10.22 2.00
CA SER A 220 1.90 11.11 1.19
C SER A 220 3.15 10.37 0.68
N TYR A 221 3.79 9.59 1.54
CA TYR A 221 4.95 8.78 1.18
C TYR A 221 4.61 7.77 0.07
N LEU A 222 3.47 7.08 0.18
CA LEU A 222 3.03 6.11 -0.83
C LEU A 222 2.77 6.77 -2.19
N HIS A 223 2.12 7.93 -2.21
CA HIS A 223 1.88 8.68 -3.47
C HIS A 223 3.18 9.17 -4.12
N VAL A 224 4.10 9.72 -3.32
CA VAL A 224 5.40 10.20 -3.84
C VAL A 224 6.27 9.02 -4.29
N ARG A 225 6.26 7.89 -3.56
CA ARG A 225 6.91 6.65 -3.96
C ARG A 225 6.38 6.12 -5.29
N LYS A 226 5.07 6.14 -5.48
CA LYS A 226 4.44 5.75 -6.74
C LYS A 226 4.88 6.64 -7.89
N LEU A 227 4.87 7.96 -7.69
CA LEU A 227 5.36 8.91 -8.69
C LEU A 227 6.82 8.61 -9.08
N GLU A 228 7.70 8.36 -8.11
CA GLU A 228 9.09 8.01 -8.37
C GLU A 228 9.22 6.74 -9.23
N ARG A 229 8.43 5.70 -8.91
CA ARG A 229 8.42 4.42 -9.64
C ARG A 229 7.85 4.56 -11.04
N ASP A 230 6.76 5.31 -11.19
CA ASP A 230 6.15 5.61 -12.49
C ASP A 230 7.14 6.36 -13.41
N MET A 231 7.99 7.24 -12.86
CA MET A 231 9.03 7.94 -13.62
C MET A 231 10.23 7.05 -13.96
N ALA A 232 10.46 6.00 -13.20
CA ALA A 232 11.55 5.04 -13.45
C ALA A 232 11.09 3.85 -14.32
N ASP A 233 9.82 3.82 -14.72
CA ASP A 233 9.17 2.68 -15.37
C ASP A 233 9.43 1.35 -14.63
N ALA A 234 9.44 1.43 -13.30
CA ALA A 234 9.77 0.32 -12.42
C ALA A 234 8.56 -0.18 -11.65
N CYS A 235 8.38 -1.48 -11.60
CA CYS A 235 7.42 -2.13 -10.70
C CYS A 235 7.81 -1.92 -9.24
N ASP A 236 6.82 -1.82 -8.36
CA ASP A 236 7.06 -1.81 -6.91
C ASP A 236 6.91 -3.23 -6.34
N ASP A 237 7.98 -4.02 -6.46
CA ASP A 237 7.99 -5.41 -5.99
C ASP A 237 8.22 -5.53 -4.47
N GLU A 238 8.58 -4.42 -3.80
CA GLU A 238 8.82 -4.41 -2.35
C GLU A 238 7.52 -4.29 -1.53
N LEU A 239 6.43 -3.86 -2.15
CA LEU A 239 5.11 -3.75 -1.51
C LEU A 239 4.10 -4.69 -2.17
N PRO A 240 3.17 -5.28 -1.41
CA PRO A 240 3.05 -5.25 0.06
C PRO A 240 4.22 -5.95 0.77
N VAL A 241 4.56 -5.48 1.96
CA VAL A 241 5.68 -6.03 2.73
C VAL A 241 5.43 -7.50 3.06
N ARG A 242 6.27 -8.38 2.52
CA ARG A 242 6.27 -9.81 2.84
C ARG A 242 7.25 -10.07 3.98
N VAL A 243 6.82 -10.86 4.94
CA VAL A 243 7.65 -11.27 6.06
C VAL A 243 8.05 -12.73 5.85
N GLY A 244 9.37 -12.93 5.60
CA GLY A 244 9.95 -14.27 5.42
C GLY A 244 9.86 -14.82 4.00
N ASP A 245 10.84 -15.66 3.69
CA ASP A 245 10.98 -16.31 2.38
C ASP A 245 10.22 -17.63 2.31
N ASN A 246 9.76 -18.15 3.47
CA ASN A 246 9.05 -19.42 3.53
C ASN A 246 7.57 -19.25 3.19
N PRO A 247 7.00 -20.14 2.38
CA PRO A 247 5.57 -20.14 2.13
C PRO A 247 4.81 -20.39 3.42
N LEU A 248 3.78 -19.59 3.66
CA LEU A 248 2.88 -19.78 4.78
C LEU A 248 2.13 -21.10 4.63
N VAL A 249 1.85 -21.72 5.78
CA VAL A 249 1.00 -22.93 5.83
C VAL A 249 -0.43 -22.54 5.45
N ALA A 250 -1.03 -23.32 4.58
CA ALA A 250 -2.40 -23.11 4.10
C ALA A 250 -3.37 -24.14 4.71
N VAL A 251 -4.65 -23.85 4.62
CA VAL A 251 -5.71 -24.78 4.98
C VAL A 251 -5.59 -26.03 4.09
N ASP A 252 -5.84 -27.20 4.68
CA ASP A 252 -5.70 -28.54 4.09
C ASP A 252 -4.25 -29.04 3.86
N ASP A 253 -3.23 -28.22 4.18
CA ASP A 253 -1.87 -28.75 4.27
C ASP A 253 -1.77 -29.80 5.35
N CYS A 254 -0.89 -30.80 5.13
CA CYS A 254 -0.59 -31.83 6.13
C CYS A 254 0.69 -31.49 6.89
N ILE A 255 0.63 -31.49 8.21
CA ILE A 255 1.78 -31.26 9.07
C ILE A 255 2.06 -32.48 9.96
N ASN A 256 3.32 -32.67 10.32
CA ASN A 256 3.74 -33.76 11.21
C ASN A 256 3.43 -33.36 12.66
N LEU A 257 2.66 -34.22 13.34
CA LEU A 257 2.25 -34.05 14.75
C LEU A 257 3.22 -34.72 15.74
N ALA A 258 4.31 -35.32 15.28
CA ALA A 258 5.31 -35.98 16.16
C ALA A 258 6.12 -34.95 16.96
N ASN A 259 5.51 -33.81 17.35
CA ASN A 259 6.14 -32.74 18.06
C ASN A 259 5.54 -32.64 19.47
N SER A 260 6.40 -32.54 20.48
CA SER A 260 6.02 -32.37 21.87
C SER A 260 5.38 -31.01 22.21
N ASP A 261 5.48 -30.04 21.30
CA ASP A 261 5.01 -28.68 21.51
C ASP A 261 3.54 -28.42 21.13
N LEU A 262 2.84 -29.45 20.69
CA LEU A 262 1.42 -29.38 20.38
C LEU A 262 0.59 -29.25 21.65
N LEU A 263 -0.37 -28.32 21.63
CA LEU A 263 -1.33 -28.16 22.70
C LEU A 263 -2.69 -28.66 22.24
N SER A 264 -3.15 -29.78 22.83
CA SER A 264 -4.51 -30.26 22.61
C SER A 264 -5.52 -29.29 23.24
N CYS A 265 -6.56 -28.96 22.48
CA CYS A 265 -7.65 -28.13 22.97
C CYS A 265 -8.96 -28.42 22.24
N THR A 266 -10.07 -28.13 22.89
CA THR A 266 -11.38 -28.06 22.24
C THR A 266 -11.63 -26.63 21.74
N VAL A 267 -11.84 -26.48 20.46
CA VAL A 267 -12.14 -25.21 19.81
C VAL A 267 -13.65 -25.06 19.68
N ILE A 268 -14.20 -23.94 20.16
CA ILE A 268 -15.60 -23.56 19.95
C ILE A 268 -15.59 -22.32 19.06
N VAL A 269 -16.06 -22.47 17.82
CA VAL A 269 -16.07 -21.39 16.83
C VAL A 269 -17.37 -20.58 16.97
N SER A 270 -17.25 -19.28 17.04
CA SER A 270 -18.41 -18.37 17.01
C SER A 270 -18.73 -17.97 15.57
N PRO A 271 -19.98 -17.90 15.13
CA PRO A 271 -21.22 -18.03 15.93
C PRO A 271 -21.79 -19.46 15.99
N SER A 272 -21.22 -20.45 15.29
CA SER A 272 -21.81 -21.79 15.19
C SER A 272 -21.86 -22.56 16.52
N ASN A 273 -21.02 -22.18 17.49
CA ASN A 273 -20.82 -22.88 18.77
C ASN A 273 -20.48 -24.39 18.61
N GLU A 274 -19.99 -24.77 17.43
CA GLU A 274 -19.55 -26.12 17.17
C GLU A 274 -18.28 -26.43 17.94
N ARG A 275 -18.23 -27.58 18.61
CA ARG A 275 -17.08 -28.04 19.37
C ARG A 275 -16.25 -28.98 18.51
N GLN A 276 -14.97 -28.64 18.39
CA GLN A 276 -14.04 -29.40 17.55
C GLN A 276 -12.75 -29.65 18.34
N SER A 277 -12.32 -30.93 18.41
CA SER A 277 -11.01 -31.25 18.96
C SER A 277 -9.91 -30.88 17.98
N ARG A 278 -8.95 -30.09 18.41
CA ARG A 278 -7.83 -29.59 17.59
C ARG A 278 -6.53 -29.56 18.36
N PHE A 279 -5.43 -29.52 17.63
CA PHE A 279 -4.13 -29.15 18.16
C PHE A 279 -3.82 -27.69 17.80
N LEU A 280 -3.45 -26.91 18.80
CA LEU A 280 -2.94 -25.55 18.64
C LEU A 280 -1.44 -25.60 18.37
N VAL A 281 -1.03 -25.03 17.26
CA VAL A 281 0.37 -24.82 16.86
C VAL A 281 0.59 -23.31 16.69
N ALA A 282 1.63 -22.79 17.30
CA ALA A 282 2.09 -21.43 17.05
C ALA A 282 3.50 -21.52 16.46
N ASP A 283 3.64 -21.13 15.20
CA ASP A 283 4.95 -20.96 14.60
C ASP A 283 5.42 -19.50 14.74
N GLN A 284 6.41 -19.08 13.96
CA GLN A 284 6.97 -17.75 14.05
C GLN A 284 6.00 -16.64 13.57
N LEU A 285 5.13 -16.96 12.59
CA LEU A 285 4.24 -15.99 11.93
C LEU A 285 2.77 -16.36 12.05
N GLN A 286 2.46 -17.65 12.23
CA GLN A 286 1.10 -18.16 12.12
C GLN A 286 0.62 -18.86 13.38
N LEU A 287 -0.67 -18.68 13.64
CA LEU A 287 -1.48 -19.54 14.50
C LEU A 287 -2.15 -20.58 13.62
N ILE A 288 -1.98 -21.87 13.92
CA ILE A 288 -2.47 -22.99 13.13
C ILE A 288 -3.31 -23.88 14.02
N LEU A 289 -4.51 -24.25 13.56
CA LEU A 289 -5.35 -25.25 14.20
C LEU A 289 -5.37 -26.51 13.33
N VAL A 290 -5.00 -27.63 13.93
CA VAL A 290 -4.77 -28.89 13.25
C VAL A 290 -5.72 -29.95 13.73
N GLU A 291 -6.28 -30.70 12.81
CA GLU A 291 -7.06 -31.91 13.08
C GLU A 291 -6.18 -33.14 12.91
N PRO A 292 -6.19 -34.08 13.89
CA PRO A 292 -5.49 -35.33 13.70
C PRO A 292 -6.00 -36.05 12.43
N ALA A 293 -5.10 -36.40 11.53
CA ALA A 293 -5.47 -37.19 10.37
C ALA A 293 -5.50 -38.71 10.75
N GLY A 294 -6.27 -39.51 10.02
CA GLY A 294 -6.34 -40.95 10.26
C GLY A 294 -5.00 -41.69 10.12
N LYS A 295 -3.97 -41.04 9.58
CA LYS A 295 -2.60 -41.53 9.50
C LYS A 295 -1.83 -41.11 10.76
N ALA A 296 -1.32 -42.05 11.51
CA ALA A 296 -0.58 -41.84 12.74
C ALA A 296 0.55 -40.80 12.53
N GLY A 297 0.60 -39.81 13.41
CA GLY A 297 1.64 -38.75 13.40
C GLY A 297 1.44 -37.63 12.40
N TRP A 298 0.32 -37.57 11.68
CA TRP A 298 0.00 -36.49 10.74
C TRP A 298 -1.32 -35.82 11.10
N GLY A 299 -1.43 -34.52 10.76
CA GLY A 299 -2.64 -33.75 10.94
C GLY A 299 -2.92 -32.84 9.75
N ALA A 300 -4.20 -32.59 9.50
CA ALA A 300 -4.65 -31.67 8.48
C ALA A 300 -4.86 -30.27 9.10
N VAL A 301 -4.37 -29.25 8.44
CA VAL A 301 -4.58 -27.86 8.84
C VAL A 301 -6.01 -27.46 8.54
N ARG A 302 -6.75 -27.06 9.56
CA ARG A 302 -8.15 -26.60 9.42
C ARG A 302 -8.29 -25.08 9.51
N PHE A 303 -7.30 -24.43 10.10
CA PHE A 303 -7.21 -22.98 10.13
C PHE A 303 -5.74 -22.56 10.22
N ALA A 304 -5.39 -21.52 9.47
CA ALA A 304 -4.10 -20.86 9.56
C ALA A 304 -4.33 -19.34 9.49
N GLY A 305 -3.85 -18.62 10.48
CA GLY A 305 -3.96 -17.16 10.55
C GLY A 305 -2.68 -16.50 11.05
N LEU A 306 -2.51 -15.22 10.78
CA LEU A 306 -1.30 -14.49 11.17
C LEU A 306 -1.35 -14.17 12.67
N LEU A 307 -0.27 -14.48 13.38
CA LEU A 307 -0.13 -14.17 14.81
C LEU A 307 -0.16 -12.66 15.07
N GLN A 308 0.41 -11.86 14.18
CA GLN A 308 0.42 -10.39 14.31
C GLN A 308 -1.00 -9.79 14.43
N ASP A 309 -1.98 -10.42 13.81
CA ASP A 309 -3.38 -9.97 13.74
C ASP A 309 -4.28 -10.73 14.75
N THR A 310 -3.68 -11.45 15.69
CA THR A 310 -4.39 -12.25 16.69
C THR A 310 -4.55 -11.50 18.01
N SER A 311 -5.78 -11.42 18.51
CA SER A 311 -6.09 -10.93 19.87
C SER A 311 -6.35 -12.12 20.80
N ILE A 312 -5.82 -12.05 22.02
CA ILE A 312 -5.86 -13.14 22.97
C ILE A 312 -6.31 -12.60 24.33
N SER A 313 -7.38 -13.17 24.89
CA SER A 313 -7.84 -12.84 26.23
C SER A 313 -8.24 -14.11 27.00
N GLY A 314 -8.08 -14.10 28.32
CA GLY A 314 -8.55 -15.20 29.18
C GLY A 314 -10.02 -15.01 29.54
N GLU A 315 -10.72 -16.10 29.80
CA GLU A 315 -12.07 -16.10 30.36
C GLU A 315 -11.99 -15.87 31.89
N PRO A 316 -12.63 -14.82 32.45
CA PRO A 316 -12.55 -14.57 33.91
C PRO A 316 -13.17 -15.67 34.76
N SER A 317 -14.18 -16.38 34.22
CA SER A 317 -14.93 -17.41 34.93
C SER A 317 -14.30 -18.81 34.87
N ASP A 318 -13.44 -19.08 33.87
CA ASP A 318 -12.77 -20.37 33.74
C ASP A 318 -11.32 -20.21 33.26
N SER A 319 -10.38 -20.51 34.14
CA SER A 319 -8.94 -20.38 33.88
C SER A 319 -8.40 -21.32 32.79
N ARG A 320 -9.20 -22.26 32.29
CA ARG A 320 -8.86 -23.17 31.22
C ARG A 320 -9.26 -22.65 29.84
N VAL A 321 -9.88 -21.49 29.76
CA VAL A 321 -10.45 -20.96 28.52
C VAL A 321 -9.71 -19.72 28.05
N LEU A 322 -9.30 -19.72 26.77
CA LEU A 322 -8.80 -18.55 26.04
C LEU A 322 -9.79 -18.15 24.96
N HIS A 323 -10.04 -16.86 24.87
CA HIS A 323 -10.69 -16.27 23.70
C HIS A 323 -9.64 -15.81 22.73
N ILE A 324 -9.80 -16.19 21.48
CA ILE A 324 -8.96 -15.75 20.36
C ILE A 324 -9.83 -15.12 19.28
N VAL A 325 -9.32 -14.00 18.75
CA VAL A 325 -9.87 -13.38 17.55
C VAL A 325 -8.70 -13.16 16.60
N VAL A 326 -8.78 -13.73 15.41
CA VAL A 326 -7.81 -13.52 14.34
C VAL A 326 -8.46 -12.61 13.31
N GLU A 327 -7.93 -11.40 13.18
CA GLU A 327 -8.42 -10.41 12.24
C GLU A 327 -7.92 -10.72 10.82
N GLY A 328 -8.76 -10.45 9.85
CA GLY A 328 -8.38 -10.50 8.45
C GLY A 328 -7.59 -9.26 8.02
N PRO A 329 -7.14 -9.24 6.76
CA PRO A 329 -6.52 -8.06 6.20
C PRO A 329 -7.48 -6.87 6.24
N PRO A 330 -6.97 -5.64 6.41
CA PRO A 330 -7.79 -4.45 6.35
C PRO A 330 -8.47 -4.37 4.98
N ARG A 331 -9.68 -3.84 4.96
CA ARG A 331 -10.44 -3.59 3.73
C ARG A 331 -10.60 -2.09 3.55
N PRO A 332 -10.60 -1.59 2.31
CA PRO A 332 -10.82 -0.18 2.08
C PRO A 332 -12.15 0.24 2.69
N SER A 333 -12.18 1.44 3.23
CA SER A 333 -13.36 1.97 3.96
C SER A 333 -14.58 2.13 3.05
N GLY A 334 -14.39 2.07 1.74
CA GLY A 334 -15.45 2.32 0.76
C GLY A 334 -16.01 3.73 0.91
N VAL A 335 -17.18 3.97 0.32
CA VAL A 335 -17.87 5.27 0.34
C VAL A 335 -18.45 5.63 1.74
N SER A 336 -18.02 4.96 2.78
CA SER A 336 -18.54 5.22 4.12
C SER A 336 -17.90 6.48 4.71
N TRP A 337 -18.70 7.50 4.92
CA TRP A 337 -18.40 8.79 5.57
C TRP A 337 -17.85 8.69 7.01
N ARG A 338 -17.70 7.49 7.53
CA ARG A 338 -17.24 7.29 8.89
C ARG A 338 -15.72 7.34 8.94
N VAL A 339 -15.24 8.34 9.65
CA VAL A 339 -13.87 8.40 10.14
C VAL A 339 -13.62 7.14 10.97
N GLY A 340 -12.83 6.23 10.46
CA GLY A 340 -12.50 5.00 11.15
C GLY A 340 -11.43 4.26 10.37
N ALA A 341 -10.56 3.60 11.09
CA ALA A 341 -9.58 2.67 10.56
C ALA A 341 -10.23 1.70 9.55
N ALA A 342 -9.49 1.30 8.55
CA ALA A 342 -9.93 0.32 7.56
C ALA A 342 -10.57 -0.87 8.28
N ARG A 343 -11.75 -1.26 7.83
CA ARG A 343 -12.55 -2.26 8.55
C ARG A 343 -11.89 -3.62 8.41
N ARG A 344 -11.46 -4.20 9.53
CA ARG A 344 -11.05 -5.59 9.60
C ARG A 344 -12.26 -6.48 9.91
N THR A 345 -12.36 -7.62 9.25
CA THR A 345 -13.37 -8.64 9.57
C THR A 345 -12.65 -9.83 10.18
N PRO A 346 -13.11 -10.35 11.32
CA PRO A 346 -12.47 -11.51 11.92
C PRO A 346 -12.54 -12.72 10.98
N LEU A 347 -11.39 -13.35 10.74
CA LEU A 347 -11.28 -14.65 10.05
C LEU A 347 -11.66 -15.79 10.96
N LEU A 348 -11.35 -15.66 12.25
CA LEU A 348 -11.70 -16.63 13.27
C LEU A 348 -12.03 -15.89 14.57
N GLN A 349 -13.15 -16.25 15.18
CA GLN A 349 -13.47 -15.91 16.56
C GLN A 349 -13.82 -17.19 17.28
N ALA A 350 -13.01 -17.57 18.27
CA ALA A 350 -13.15 -18.86 18.90
C ALA A 350 -12.76 -18.85 20.38
N LYS A 351 -13.30 -19.79 21.13
CA LYS A 351 -12.86 -20.15 22.48
C LYS A 351 -12.02 -21.44 22.38
N LEU A 352 -10.84 -21.42 22.97
CA LEU A 352 -9.98 -22.58 23.15
C LEU A 352 -10.11 -23.06 24.58
N ILE A 353 -10.58 -24.30 24.77
CA ILE A 353 -10.72 -24.94 26.08
C ILE A 353 -9.63 -25.98 26.20
N PHE A 354 -8.80 -25.85 27.21
CA PHE A 354 -7.71 -26.77 27.52
C PHE A 354 -8.11 -27.72 28.65
N ASP A 355 -7.41 -28.85 28.73
CA ASP A 355 -7.67 -29.88 29.77
C ASP A 355 -7.44 -29.30 31.19
N ASP A 356 -6.41 -28.44 31.32
CA ASP A 356 -6.03 -27.82 32.59
C ASP A 356 -5.56 -26.38 32.41
N HIS A 357 -5.45 -25.63 33.54
CA HIS A 357 -5.05 -24.24 33.52
C HIS A 357 -3.58 -24.04 33.14
N ILE A 358 -2.69 -25.03 33.38
CA ILE A 358 -1.26 -24.93 33.03
C ILE A 358 -1.10 -24.93 31.52
N ARG A 359 -1.81 -25.83 30.81
CA ARG A 359 -1.83 -25.85 29.34
C ARG A 359 -2.44 -24.57 28.78
N CYS A 360 -3.50 -24.05 29.40
CA CYS A 360 -4.10 -22.80 29.03
C CYS A 360 -3.09 -21.62 29.16
N MET A 361 -2.39 -21.55 30.28
CA MET A 361 -1.35 -20.53 30.48
C MET A 361 -0.20 -20.68 29.50
N ALA A 362 0.26 -21.91 29.23
CA ALA A 362 1.29 -22.17 28.22
C ALA A 362 0.83 -21.72 26.82
N GLY A 363 -0.42 -22.03 26.44
CA GLY A 363 -1.03 -21.56 25.21
C GLY A 363 -1.07 -20.05 25.10
N LYS A 364 -1.56 -19.38 26.16
CA LYS A 364 -1.59 -17.91 26.23
C LYS A 364 -0.20 -17.31 26.08
N GLN A 365 0.78 -17.83 26.80
CA GLN A 365 2.15 -17.33 26.76
C GLN A 365 2.77 -17.50 25.38
N ARG A 366 2.60 -18.69 24.73
CA ARG A 366 3.11 -18.97 23.39
C ARG A 366 2.50 -18.02 22.36
N LEU A 367 1.18 -17.88 22.37
CA LEU A 367 0.48 -16.99 21.45
C LEU A 367 0.87 -15.51 21.65
N THR A 368 0.96 -15.05 22.91
CA THR A 368 1.36 -13.67 23.21
C THR A 368 2.79 -13.40 22.77
N LYS A 369 3.73 -14.32 23.07
CA LYS A 369 5.13 -14.20 22.64
C LYS A 369 5.26 -14.30 21.11
N GLY A 370 4.54 -15.23 20.50
CA GLY A 370 4.52 -15.38 19.05
C GLY A 370 3.97 -14.13 18.34
N ARG A 371 2.88 -13.55 18.87
CA ARG A 371 2.34 -12.29 18.34
C ARG A 371 3.36 -11.15 18.43
N ALA A 372 4.00 -10.99 19.59
CA ALA A 372 5.01 -9.95 19.76
C ALA A 372 6.18 -10.13 18.79
N GLY A 373 6.67 -11.37 18.63
CA GLY A 373 7.75 -11.69 17.68
C GLY A 373 7.34 -11.47 16.22
N ALA A 374 6.13 -11.88 15.83
CA ALA A 374 5.63 -11.67 14.47
C ALA A 374 5.47 -10.17 14.14
N ARG A 375 4.99 -9.37 15.10
CA ARG A 375 4.89 -7.91 14.93
C ARG A 375 6.27 -7.25 14.83
N GLU A 376 7.24 -7.66 15.61
CA GLU A 376 8.61 -7.13 15.55
C GLU A 376 9.26 -7.46 14.20
N LEU A 377 9.08 -8.68 13.69
CA LEU A 377 9.57 -9.07 12.35
C LEU A 377 8.94 -8.23 11.25
N LYS A 378 7.62 -8.03 11.30
CA LYS A 378 6.93 -7.19 10.31
C LYS A 378 7.34 -5.74 10.42
N HIS A 379 7.48 -5.21 11.63
CA HIS A 379 7.97 -3.85 11.86
C HIS A 379 9.36 -3.66 11.28
N SER A 380 10.27 -4.62 11.53
CA SER A 380 11.64 -4.59 11.00
C SER A 380 11.66 -4.63 9.46
N ALA A 381 10.88 -5.54 8.86
CA ALA A 381 10.75 -5.63 7.41
C ALA A 381 10.19 -4.33 6.80
N LEU A 382 9.16 -3.77 7.42
CA LEU A 382 8.55 -2.51 7.01
C LEU A 382 9.54 -1.34 7.10
N CYS A 383 10.27 -1.22 8.21
CA CYS A 383 11.31 -0.21 8.37
C CYS A 383 12.41 -0.34 7.33
N SER A 384 12.79 -1.56 6.96
CA SER A 384 13.77 -1.82 5.91
C SER A 384 13.28 -1.32 4.54
N VAL A 385 12.06 -1.70 4.14
CA VAL A 385 11.45 -1.31 2.84
C VAL A 385 11.25 0.21 2.75
N LEU A 386 10.80 0.84 3.82
CA LEU A 386 10.61 2.28 3.90
C LEU A 386 11.90 3.04 4.18
N ARG A 387 13.03 2.35 4.39
CA ARG A 387 14.35 2.92 4.74
C ARG A 387 14.31 3.78 6.01
N LEU A 388 13.48 3.40 6.99
CA LEU A 388 13.37 4.09 8.27
C LEU A 388 14.56 3.74 9.18
N ARG A 389 15.06 4.73 9.92
CA ARG A 389 16.15 4.53 10.89
C ARG A 389 15.77 5.08 12.26
N PRO A 390 16.24 4.47 13.36
CA PRO A 390 16.02 5.03 14.69
C PRO A 390 16.55 6.46 14.78
N PRO A 391 15.83 7.38 15.40
CA PRO A 391 16.31 8.73 15.64
C PRO A 391 17.55 8.68 16.56
N GLY A 392 18.63 9.29 16.16
CA GLY A 392 19.91 9.32 16.92
C GLY A 392 21.05 8.53 16.28
N ASP A 393 20.81 7.64 15.34
CA ASP A 393 21.87 7.06 14.50
C ASP A 393 22.34 8.07 13.44
N GLY A 394 22.95 9.16 13.90
CA GLY A 394 23.61 10.13 13.03
C GLY A 394 24.67 9.42 12.22
N VAL A 395 24.83 9.86 10.98
CA VAL A 395 25.81 9.43 9.98
C VAL A 395 27.18 9.22 10.60
N ARG A 396 27.42 8.07 11.22
CA ARG A 396 28.77 7.54 11.40
C ARG A 396 29.09 6.78 10.13
N GLY A 397 29.83 7.44 9.28
CA GLY A 397 30.38 6.84 8.08
C GLY A 397 31.16 5.58 8.43
N GLY A 398 30.93 4.52 7.67
CA GLY A 398 31.80 3.36 7.57
C GLY A 398 31.72 2.39 8.75
N GLY A 399 31.01 1.28 8.57
CA GLY A 399 31.37 0.02 9.21
C GLY A 399 30.82 -0.25 10.59
N SER A 400 29.53 -0.14 10.80
CA SER A 400 28.90 -0.87 11.87
C SER A 400 27.70 -1.62 11.29
N SER A 401 27.89 -2.92 11.10
CA SER A 401 26.80 -3.87 10.96
C SER A 401 25.87 -3.64 12.15
N SER A 402 24.84 -2.86 11.95
CA SER A 402 23.90 -2.49 12.97
C SER A 402 23.18 -3.74 13.50
N HIS A 403 22.53 -3.63 14.62
CA HIS A 403 21.65 -4.66 15.18
C HIS A 403 20.67 -5.23 14.13
N PHE A 404 20.32 -4.44 13.10
CA PHE A 404 19.55 -4.84 11.93
C PHE A 404 20.25 -5.93 11.10
N ASP A 405 21.56 -5.82 10.83
CA ASP A 405 22.31 -6.87 10.12
C ASP A 405 22.45 -8.15 10.93
N ARG A 406 22.39 -8.08 12.27
CA ARG A 406 22.35 -9.27 13.12
C ARG A 406 21.03 -10.01 13.06
N LEU A 407 19.90 -9.29 12.93
CA LEU A 407 18.57 -9.91 12.75
C LEU A 407 18.45 -10.58 11.38
N HIS A 408 19.10 -10.04 10.35
CA HIS A 408 19.18 -10.69 9.03
C HIS A 408 20.21 -11.82 8.94
N ARG A 409 21.26 -11.81 9.77
CA ARG A 409 22.29 -12.87 9.78
C ARG A 409 21.96 -14.09 10.63
N VAL A 410 21.15 -13.94 11.63
CA VAL A 410 20.53 -15.07 12.31
C VAL A 410 19.39 -15.46 11.40
N ASN A 411 19.62 -16.51 10.59
CA ASN A 411 18.56 -17.11 9.80
C ASN A 411 17.41 -17.46 10.78
N PRO A 412 16.44 -16.57 10.99
CA PRO A 412 15.43 -16.74 12.03
C PRO A 412 14.48 -17.88 11.70
N PHE A 413 14.60 -18.43 10.49
CA PHE A 413 13.70 -19.41 9.89
C PHE A 413 14.14 -20.85 10.03
N ARG A 414 15.24 -21.12 10.74
CA ARG A 414 15.69 -22.50 10.96
C ARG A 414 15.00 -23.19 12.12
N VAL A 415 14.26 -22.43 12.92
CA VAL A 415 13.51 -22.98 14.02
C VAL A 415 12.04 -22.75 13.74
N VAL A 416 11.43 -23.71 13.09
CA VAL A 416 9.98 -23.88 13.14
C VAL A 416 9.64 -24.21 14.58
N THR A 417 9.46 -23.18 15.39
CA THR A 417 9.06 -23.34 16.79
C THR A 417 7.62 -23.80 16.79
N GLY A 418 7.40 -25.04 17.05
CA GLY A 418 6.07 -25.63 17.06
C GLY A 418 5.96 -26.86 16.17
N CYS A 419 6.84 -26.98 15.15
CA CYS A 419 6.98 -28.23 14.41
C CYS A 419 8.33 -28.86 14.78
N ALA A 420 8.37 -30.15 15.06
CA ALA A 420 9.61 -30.86 15.37
C ALA A 420 10.64 -30.66 14.27
N PRO A 421 11.95 -30.69 14.59
CA PRO A 421 12.98 -30.84 13.57
C PRO A 421 12.65 -32.06 12.72
N GLY A 422 12.33 -31.84 11.44
CA GLY A 422 11.90 -32.91 10.53
C GLY A 422 10.43 -32.90 10.11
N SER A 423 9.62 -31.94 10.57
CA SER A 423 8.28 -31.74 10.00
C SER A 423 8.41 -31.29 8.54
N VAL A 424 8.09 -32.18 7.61
CA VAL A 424 8.13 -31.93 6.19
C VAL A 424 6.73 -31.58 5.73
N ARG A 425 6.57 -30.40 5.18
CA ARG A 425 5.37 -30.05 4.42
C ARG A 425 5.29 -30.96 3.20
N LYS A 426 4.26 -31.77 3.10
CA LYS A 426 3.97 -32.49 1.87
C LYS A 426 3.36 -31.49 0.91
N GLN A 427 4.14 -30.97 -0.01
CA GLN A 427 3.60 -30.24 -1.15
C GLN A 427 2.84 -31.26 -2.01
N ASN A 428 1.57 -31.02 -2.23
CA ASN A 428 0.87 -31.59 -3.36
C ASN A 428 1.42 -30.87 -4.60
N SER A 429 2.44 -31.46 -5.21
CA SER A 429 2.82 -31.06 -6.56
C SER A 429 1.65 -31.39 -7.47
N PRO A 430 1.17 -30.47 -8.31
CA PRO A 430 0.29 -30.85 -9.39
C PRO A 430 1.08 -31.84 -10.27
N SER A 431 0.53 -33.03 -10.44
CA SER A 431 1.06 -34.02 -11.36
C SER A 431 1.10 -33.39 -12.74
N VAL A 432 2.31 -33.13 -13.21
CA VAL A 432 2.57 -32.87 -14.63
C VAL A 432 2.16 -34.17 -15.35
N LEU A 433 1.05 -34.12 -16.04
CA LEU A 433 0.68 -35.10 -17.02
C LEU A 433 1.67 -34.97 -18.18
N ASP A 434 2.65 -35.87 -18.14
CA ASP A 434 3.58 -36.12 -19.25
C ASP A 434 2.77 -36.76 -20.38
N GLY A 435 2.59 -36.04 -21.47
CA GLY A 435 1.95 -36.51 -22.68
C GLY A 435 2.81 -37.55 -23.36
N ARG A 436 2.29 -38.72 -23.48
CA ARG A 436 2.67 -39.64 -24.56
C ARG A 436 1.44 -39.94 -25.41
N GLU A 437 1.51 -39.45 -26.63
CA GLU A 437 0.76 -39.95 -27.78
C GLU A 437 1.04 -41.43 -27.95
N GLU A 438 -0.01 -42.27 -28.08
CA GLU A 438 0.00 -43.44 -28.92
C GLU A 438 -1.41 -43.74 -29.42
N ASP A 439 -1.55 -43.54 -30.70
CA ASP A 439 -2.34 -44.21 -31.74
C ASP A 439 -3.76 -44.70 -31.43
N ALA A 440 -4.65 -44.13 -32.20
CA ALA A 440 -5.93 -44.69 -32.64
C ALA A 440 -5.72 -45.88 -33.64
N PRO A 441 -6.70 -46.61 -34.15
CA PRO A 441 -8.16 -46.50 -34.24
C PRO A 441 -8.86 -47.90 -34.14
N PRO A 442 -10.01 -48.24 -34.74
CA PRO A 442 -11.27 -47.48 -34.94
C PRO A 442 -12.55 -48.31 -34.64
N GLU A 443 -13.67 -47.80 -35.03
CA GLU A 443 -14.96 -48.40 -35.44
C GLU A 443 -16.13 -48.41 -34.47
N ASP A 444 -17.04 -47.53 -34.84
CA ASP A 444 -18.51 -47.68 -34.80
C ASP A 444 -19.01 -49.09 -35.17
N PRO A 445 -20.24 -49.50 -34.96
CA PRO A 445 -21.44 -48.72 -35.13
C PRO A 445 -22.73 -49.09 -34.36
N VAL A 446 -23.67 -48.19 -34.34
CA VAL A 446 -25.06 -48.35 -34.74
C VAL A 446 -26.07 -49.02 -33.79
N VAL A 447 -27.17 -48.28 -33.58
CA VAL A 447 -28.58 -48.61 -33.74
C VAL A 447 -29.45 -48.70 -32.46
N LYS A 448 -30.32 -47.68 -32.39
CA LYS A 448 -31.76 -47.63 -32.31
C LYS A 448 -32.51 -47.93 -31.01
N ARG A 449 -33.34 -46.94 -30.75
CA ARG A 449 -34.80 -46.96 -30.42
C ARG A 449 -35.19 -47.59 -29.06
N HIS A 450 -35.73 -46.82 -28.20
CA HIS A 450 -37.14 -46.37 -28.16
C HIS A 450 -37.24 -45.11 -27.30
#